data_46c387c2560134d6d1e80db556c102ac
#
_entry.id   46c387c2560134d6d1e80db556c102ac
#
_cell.length_a   1.000
_cell.length_b   1.000
_cell.length_c   1.000
_cell.angle_alpha   90.00
_cell.angle_beta   90.00
_cell.angle_gamma   90.00
#
_symmetry.space_group_name_H-M   'P 1'
#
loop_
_entity.id
_entity.type
_entity.pdbx_description
1 polymer ?
#
loop_
_entity_poly.entity_id
_entity_poly.type
_entity_poly.pdbx_seq_one_letter_code
_entity_poly.pdbx_strand_id
1 'polypeptide(L)'
;RIVADTGAVHGLINNAGILRDALMIKVKDGKIEKRMSLAEWQAVIDVNLTGVFLCGREAATKMIEQGNPGVIINISSVSRAGNMGQTNYSAAKAGVATMAVTWAKELARYGIRCAAIAPGFIATDMVASMKPEALEKMTAGIPLRRMGAPEEIAHTARFIFENDYITGRTIETDGGIRL
;
A
#
# COMPACT_ATOMS: atom_id res chain seq x y z
N ARG A 1 -16.15 -8.11 16.11
CA ARG A 1 -17.18 -7.08 15.97
C ARG A 1 -17.81 -7.11 14.58
N ILE A 2 -17.07 -6.88 13.47
CA ILE A 2 -17.64 -6.85 12.10
C ILE A 2 -18.53 -8.08 11.82
N VAL A 3 -18.04 -9.30 12.08
CA VAL A 3 -18.82 -10.53 11.88
C VAL A 3 -20.09 -10.56 12.73
N ALA A 4 -20.01 -10.04 13.96
CA ALA A 4 -21.20 -9.96 14.85
C ALA A 4 -22.24 -8.97 14.31
N ASP A 5 -21.79 -7.90 13.67
CA ASP A 5 -22.66 -6.82 13.17
C ASP A 5 -23.21 -7.11 11.77
N THR A 6 -22.43 -7.80 10.91
CA THR A 6 -22.74 -8.02 9.47
C THR A 6 -22.95 -9.47 9.07
N GLY A 7 -22.67 -10.41 9.97
CA GLY A 7 -22.78 -11.86 9.74
C GLY A 7 -21.57 -12.48 9.02
N ALA A 8 -20.86 -11.75 8.16
CA ALA A 8 -19.76 -12.31 7.36
C ALA A 8 -18.69 -11.28 6.99
N VAL A 9 -17.52 -11.79 6.58
CA VAL A 9 -16.45 -11.01 5.94
C VAL A 9 -16.18 -11.62 4.57
N HIS A 10 -16.26 -10.80 3.52
CA HIS A 10 -15.97 -11.21 2.13
C HIS A 10 -14.86 -10.38 1.49
N GLY A 11 -14.47 -9.28 2.10
CA GLY A 11 -13.43 -8.39 1.56
C GLY A 11 -12.65 -7.68 2.66
N LEU A 12 -11.37 -7.45 2.39
CA LEU A 12 -10.50 -6.60 3.19
C LEU A 12 -9.67 -5.72 2.28
N ILE A 13 -9.64 -4.42 2.56
CA ILE A 13 -8.69 -3.49 1.95
C ILE A 13 -7.78 -2.96 3.05
N ASN A 14 -6.52 -3.37 3.04
CA ASN A 14 -5.49 -2.87 3.93
C ASN A 14 -4.97 -1.52 3.41
N ASN A 15 -5.65 -0.44 3.77
CA ASN A 15 -5.36 0.92 3.29
C ASN A 15 -4.59 1.78 4.31
N ALA A 16 -4.73 1.51 5.59
CA ALA A 16 -4.08 2.30 6.63
C ALA A 16 -2.57 2.34 6.47
N GLY A 17 -1.98 3.52 6.64
CA GLY A 17 -0.53 3.70 6.54
C GLY A 17 -0.09 5.06 7.07
N ILE A 18 1.18 5.14 7.44
CA ILE A 18 1.83 6.36 7.90
C ILE A 18 3.16 6.57 7.17
N LEU A 19 3.64 7.81 7.20
CA LEU A 19 4.95 8.21 6.72
C LEU A 19 5.82 8.67 7.90
N ARG A 20 7.12 8.36 7.85
CA ARG A 20 8.17 8.94 8.69
C ARG A 20 9.41 9.07 7.82
N ASP A 21 9.31 9.97 6.83
CA ASP A 21 10.32 10.16 5.80
C ASP A 21 11.57 10.80 6.40
N ALA A 22 12.71 10.19 6.15
CA ALA A 22 14.02 10.67 6.51
C ALA A 22 15.08 9.98 5.66
N LEU A 23 16.17 10.69 5.34
CA LEU A 23 17.36 10.02 4.79
C LEU A 23 17.90 9.00 5.82
N MET A 24 18.33 7.84 5.35
CA MET A 24 18.99 6.85 6.22
C MET A 24 20.15 7.48 6.98
N ILE A 25 20.96 8.29 6.28
CA ILE A 25 22.02 9.11 6.86
C ILE A 25 21.97 10.49 6.19
N LYS A 26 21.78 11.54 6.98
CA LYS A 26 21.86 12.93 6.51
C LYS A 26 23.25 13.49 6.83
N VAL A 27 23.96 13.93 5.80
CA VAL A 27 25.27 14.57 5.91
C VAL A 27 25.13 16.05 5.57
N LYS A 28 25.78 16.93 6.36
CA LYS A 28 25.91 18.35 6.10
C LYS A 28 27.35 18.78 6.41
N ASP A 29 27.95 19.51 5.50
CA ASP A 29 29.33 20.00 5.62
C ASP A 29 30.35 18.89 6.00
N GLY A 30 30.21 17.70 5.37
CA GLY A 30 31.06 16.54 5.59
C GLY A 30 30.84 15.82 6.94
N LYS A 31 29.87 16.26 7.75
CA LYS A 31 29.55 15.64 9.04
C LYS A 31 28.17 14.99 9.04
N ILE A 32 28.03 13.85 9.75
CA ILE A 32 26.74 13.20 9.95
C ILE A 32 25.88 14.10 10.84
N GLU A 33 24.80 14.65 10.26
CA GLU A 33 23.84 15.51 10.96
C GLU A 33 22.74 14.67 11.64
N LYS A 34 22.22 13.68 10.92
CA LYS A 34 21.12 12.82 11.42
C LYS A 34 21.21 11.42 10.81
N ARG A 35 20.76 10.43 11.57
CA ARG A 35 20.49 9.07 11.11
C ARG A 35 19.00 8.79 11.32
N MET A 36 18.37 8.04 10.43
CA MET A 36 17.04 7.51 10.69
C MET A 36 17.08 6.69 11.97
N SER A 37 16.24 7.02 12.93
CA SER A 37 16.18 6.28 14.20
C SER A 37 15.44 4.95 14.04
N LEU A 38 15.73 4.00 14.92
CA LEU A 38 14.97 2.75 14.99
C LEU A 38 13.49 3.01 15.27
N ALA A 39 13.16 4.04 16.05
CA ALA A 39 11.78 4.42 16.33
C ALA A 39 11.05 4.91 15.07
N GLU A 40 11.69 5.74 14.22
CA GLU A 40 11.12 6.17 12.93
C GLU A 40 10.92 4.99 11.97
N TRP A 41 11.85 4.05 11.95
CA TRP A 41 11.74 2.80 11.21
C TRP A 41 10.58 1.96 11.72
N GLN A 42 10.59 1.62 13.01
CA GLN A 42 9.65 0.68 13.62
C GLN A 42 8.21 1.19 13.54
N ALA A 43 7.97 2.49 13.76
CA ALA A 43 6.64 3.07 13.64
C ALA A 43 6.01 2.81 12.26
N VAL A 44 6.79 2.91 11.18
CA VAL A 44 6.29 2.64 9.83
C VAL A 44 6.09 1.14 9.60
N ILE A 45 7.02 0.30 10.05
CA ILE A 45 6.90 -1.16 9.94
C ILE A 45 5.68 -1.67 10.71
N ASP A 46 5.46 -1.18 11.92
CA ASP A 46 4.34 -1.62 12.76
C ASP A 46 2.98 -1.36 12.10
N VAL A 47 2.78 -0.18 11.53
CA VAL A 47 1.52 0.18 10.90
C VAL A 47 1.43 -0.40 9.48
N ASN A 48 2.44 -0.12 8.65
CA ASN A 48 2.34 -0.36 7.20
C ASN A 48 2.63 -1.81 6.79
N LEU A 49 3.25 -2.61 7.66
CA LEU A 49 3.60 -4.01 7.36
C LEU A 49 2.98 -4.96 8.37
N THR A 50 3.32 -4.83 9.66
CA THR A 50 2.82 -5.72 10.71
C THR A 50 1.29 -5.62 10.83
N GLY A 51 0.74 -4.40 10.82
CA GLY A 51 -0.70 -4.17 10.87
C GLY A 51 -1.43 -4.81 9.68
N VAL A 52 -0.88 -4.70 8.47
CA VAL A 52 -1.42 -5.35 7.26
C VAL A 52 -1.42 -6.87 7.42
N PHE A 53 -0.32 -7.45 7.93
CA PHE A 53 -0.24 -8.88 8.21
C PHE A 53 -1.31 -9.33 9.20
N LEU A 54 -1.46 -8.63 10.32
CA LEU A 54 -2.42 -8.98 11.36
C LEU A 54 -3.86 -8.91 10.83
N CYS A 55 -4.23 -7.82 10.15
CA CYS A 55 -5.58 -7.68 9.58
C CYS A 55 -5.85 -8.74 8.49
N GLY A 56 -4.87 -9.01 7.61
CA GLY A 56 -4.98 -10.03 6.57
C GLY A 56 -5.18 -11.43 7.16
N ARG A 57 -4.39 -11.79 8.17
CA ARG A 57 -4.50 -13.07 8.89
C ARG A 57 -5.89 -13.25 9.51
N GLU A 58 -6.36 -12.26 10.27
CA GLU A 58 -7.66 -12.35 10.94
C GLU A 58 -8.82 -12.40 9.94
N ALA A 59 -8.77 -11.60 8.86
CA ALA A 59 -9.80 -11.64 7.82
C ALA A 59 -9.83 -12.99 7.11
N ALA A 60 -8.67 -13.52 6.70
CA ALA A 60 -8.58 -14.84 6.07
C ALA A 60 -9.08 -15.94 7.01
N THR A 61 -8.73 -15.88 8.30
CA THR A 61 -9.24 -16.82 9.32
C THR A 61 -10.77 -16.81 9.34
N LYS A 62 -11.40 -15.63 9.40
CA LYS A 62 -12.86 -15.51 9.44
C LYS A 62 -13.53 -16.00 8.14
N MET A 63 -12.96 -15.70 6.98
CA MET A 63 -13.45 -16.21 5.70
C MET A 63 -13.41 -17.76 5.68
N ILE A 64 -12.30 -18.36 6.11
CA ILE A 64 -12.14 -19.83 6.15
C ILE A 64 -13.09 -20.47 7.16
N GLU A 65 -13.18 -19.94 8.39
CA GLU A 65 -14.10 -20.46 9.43
C GLU A 65 -15.57 -20.45 8.98
N GLN A 66 -15.94 -19.49 8.15
CA GLN A 66 -17.30 -19.34 7.63
C GLN A 66 -17.54 -20.05 6.30
N GLY A 67 -16.49 -20.60 5.68
CA GLY A 67 -16.57 -21.21 4.34
C GLY A 67 -16.84 -20.19 3.23
N ASN A 68 -16.56 -18.92 3.46
CA ASN A 68 -16.83 -17.84 2.51
C ASN A 68 -15.62 -17.58 1.61
N PRO A 69 -15.80 -17.52 0.29
CA PRO A 69 -14.78 -16.96 -0.60
C PRO A 69 -14.60 -15.46 -0.33
N GLY A 70 -13.45 -14.91 -0.70
CA GLY A 70 -13.21 -13.50 -0.45
C GLY A 70 -12.03 -12.90 -1.20
N VAL A 71 -11.83 -11.60 -0.98
CA VAL A 71 -10.75 -10.83 -1.60
C VAL A 71 -10.00 -10.01 -0.56
N ILE A 72 -8.68 -10.11 -0.55
CA ILE A 72 -7.80 -9.26 0.26
C ILE A 72 -6.97 -8.37 -0.67
N ILE A 73 -7.05 -7.06 -0.49
CA ILE A 73 -6.28 -6.07 -1.25
C ILE A 73 -5.34 -5.32 -0.31
N ASN A 74 -4.05 -5.35 -0.61
CA ASN A 74 -3.04 -4.57 0.12
C ASN A 74 -2.70 -3.30 -0.68
N ILE A 75 -2.82 -2.14 -0.05
CA ILE A 75 -2.38 -0.89 -0.67
C ILE A 75 -0.88 -0.74 -0.48
N SER A 76 -0.16 -1.00 -1.56
CA SER A 76 1.29 -0.81 -1.70
C SER A 76 1.60 0.65 -2.11
N SER A 77 2.58 0.88 -2.96
CA SER A 77 2.98 2.20 -3.50
C SER A 77 3.96 1.99 -4.65
N VAL A 78 4.09 2.97 -5.54
CA VAL A 78 5.24 3.06 -6.46
C VAL A 78 6.56 3.11 -5.71
N SER A 79 6.59 3.66 -4.49
CA SER A 79 7.76 3.70 -3.61
C SER A 79 8.29 2.32 -3.20
N ARG A 80 7.55 1.22 -3.46
CA ARG A 80 8.03 -0.16 -3.23
C ARG A 80 9.28 -0.52 -4.04
N ALA A 81 9.52 0.19 -5.14
CA ALA A 81 10.71 0.02 -5.96
C ALA A 81 11.94 0.77 -5.39
N GLY A 82 11.74 1.61 -4.39
CA GLY A 82 12.73 2.46 -3.76
C GLY A 82 12.43 3.94 -4.02
N ASN A 83 12.45 4.75 -2.96
CA ASN A 83 12.33 6.20 -3.06
C ASN A 83 13.26 6.85 -2.03
N MET A 84 13.98 7.88 -2.47
CA MET A 84 14.94 8.57 -1.60
C MET A 84 14.25 9.17 -0.37
N GLY A 85 14.80 8.90 0.82
CA GLY A 85 14.21 9.33 2.08
C GLY A 85 13.11 8.45 2.63
N GLN A 86 12.80 7.33 1.99
CA GLN A 86 11.71 6.42 2.37
C GLN A 86 12.18 4.98 2.62
N THR A 87 13.34 4.78 3.22
CA THR A 87 13.87 3.43 3.47
C THR A 87 12.87 2.54 4.22
N ASN A 88 12.24 3.05 5.28
CA ASN A 88 11.22 2.36 6.07
C ASN A 88 9.93 2.12 5.26
N TYR A 89 9.43 3.15 4.59
CA TYR A 89 8.19 3.10 3.84
C TYR A 89 8.31 2.18 2.61
N SER A 90 9.39 2.32 1.83
CA SER A 90 9.65 1.47 0.67
C SER A 90 9.77 -0.01 1.05
N ALA A 91 10.47 -0.31 2.14
CA ALA A 91 10.58 -1.68 2.66
C ALA A 91 9.21 -2.26 3.05
N ALA A 92 8.39 -1.47 3.78
CA ALA A 92 7.04 -1.90 4.15
C ALA A 92 6.15 -2.11 2.91
N LYS A 93 6.17 -1.18 1.96
CA LYS A 93 5.32 -1.24 0.74
C LYS A 93 5.76 -2.33 -0.24
N ALA A 94 7.04 -2.67 -0.29
CA ALA A 94 7.53 -3.88 -0.98
C ALA A 94 7.04 -5.15 -0.27
N GLY A 95 7.13 -5.19 1.06
CA GLY A 95 6.68 -6.33 1.86
C GLY A 95 5.20 -6.64 1.67
N VAL A 96 4.31 -5.63 1.70
CA VAL A 96 2.86 -5.87 1.50
C VAL A 96 2.50 -6.31 0.10
N ALA A 97 3.26 -5.88 -0.93
CA ALA A 97 3.09 -6.37 -2.29
C ALA A 97 3.48 -7.85 -2.38
N THR A 98 4.60 -8.24 -1.78
CA THR A 98 5.06 -9.64 -1.72
C THR A 98 4.10 -10.53 -0.91
N MET A 99 3.56 -10.03 0.22
CA MET A 99 2.55 -10.76 1.00
C MET A 99 1.32 -11.08 0.15
N ALA A 100 0.84 -10.17 -0.70
CA ALA A 100 -0.29 -10.45 -1.58
C ALA A 100 -0.01 -11.63 -2.54
N VAL A 101 1.22 -11.76 -3.04
CA VAL A 101 1.64 -12.89 -3.89
C VAL A 101 1.67 -14.20 -3.09
N THR A 102 2.22 -14.17 -1.88
CA THR A 102 2.32 -15.34 -1.00
C THR A 102 0.93 -15.81 -0.59
N TRP A 103 0.10 -14.91 -0.08
CA TRP A 103 -1.26 -15.21 0.36
C TRP A 103 -2.15 -15.73 -0.78
N ALA A 104 -1.97 -15.20 -2.00
CA ALA A 104 -2.69 -15.73 -3.17
C ALA A 104 -2.42 -17.22 -3.39
N LYS A 105 -1.20 -17.70 -3.15
CA LYS A 105 -0.83 -19.12 -3.28
C LYS A 105 -1.37 -19.96 -2.12
N GLU A 106 -1.28 -19.43 -0.90
CA GLU A 106 -1.67 -20.15 0.32
C GLU A 106 -3.19 -20.25 0.46
N LEU A 107 -3.94 -19.20 0.07
CA LEU A 107 -5.36 -19.05 0.35
C LEU A 107 -6.28 -19.42 -0.83
N ALA A 108 -5.74 -19.63 -2.04
CA ALA A 108 -6.53 -19.97 -3.23
C ALA A 108 -7.40 -21.22 -3.04
N ARG A 109 -6.90 -22.22 -2.31
CA ARG A 109 -7.64 -23.44 -1.98
C ARG A 109 -8.92 -23.21 -1.16
N TYR A 110 -9.03 -22.04 -0.54
CA TYR A 110 -10.20 -21.61 0.24
C TYR A 110 -11.08 -20.61 -0.51
N GLY A 111 -10.83 -20.41 -1.81
CA GLY A 111 -11.56 -19.41 -2.61
C GLY A 111 -11.22 -17.96 -2.27
N ILE A 112 -10.10 -17.70 -1.58
CA ILE A 112 -9.67 -16.35 -1.21
C ILE A 112 -8.61 -15.88 -2.19
N ARG A 113 -8.88 -14.74 -2.87
CA ARG A 113 -7.95 -14.07 -3.77
C ARG A 113 -7.22 -12.96 -3.04
N CYS A 114 -5.95 -12.72 -3.39
CA CYS A 114 -5.15 -11.66 -2.80
C CYS A 114 -4.45 -10.87 -3.90
N ALA A 115 -4.51 -9.55 -3.81
CA ALA A 115 -3.82 -8.65 -4.75
C ALA A 115 -3.25 -7.44 -4.01
N ALA A 116 -2.39 -6.70 -4.68
CA ALA A 116 -1.94 -5.39 -4.22
C ALA A 116 -2.26 -4.32 -5.27
N ILE A 117 -2.48 -3.10 -4.81
CA ILE A 117 -2.50 -1.91 -5.66
C ILE A 117 -1.28 -1.09 -5.30
N ALA A 118 -0.57 -0.58 -6.31
CA ALA A 118 0.54 0.35 -6.13
C ALA A 118 0.15 1.71 -6.70
N PRO A 119 -0.43 2.60 -5.88
CA PRO A 119 -0.73 3.96 -6.30
C PRO A 119 0.53 4.75 -6.62
N GLY A 120 0.43 5.66 -7.59
CA GLY A 120 1.35 6.76 -7.79
C GLY A 120 1.09 7.91 -6.82
N PHE A 121 1.32 9.14 -7.29
CA PHE A 121 0.96 10.33 -6.54
C PHE A 121 -0.54 10.62 -6.71
N ILE A 122 -1.26 10.58 -5.60
CA ILE A 122 -2.72 10.74 -5.56
C ILE A 122 -3.06 12.07 -4.88
N ALA A 123 -3.98 12.82 -5.49
CA ALA A 123 -4.48 14.08 -4.97
C ALA A 123 -5.37 13.84 -3.75
N THR A 124 -4.76 13.86 -2.58
CA THR A 124 -5.43 13.79 -1.28
C THR A 124 -5.38 15.16 -0.60
N ASP A 125 -6.14 15.34 0.47
CA ASP A 125 -6.15 16.60 1.25
C ASP A 125 -4.75 17.03 1.71
N MET A 126 -3.85 16.06 1.95
CA MET A 126 -2.46 16.33 2.30
C MET A 126 -1.69 17.04 1.17
N VAL A 127 -2.01 16.71 -0.07
CA VAL A 127 -1.37 17.30 -1.25
C VAL A 127 -1.99 18.67 -1.60
N ALA A 128 -3.29 18.86 -1.30
CA ALA A 128 -3.98 20.12 -1.53
C ALA A 128 -3.37 21.31 -0.75
N SER A 129 -2.61 21.04 0.31
CA SER A 129 -1.92 22.05 1.11
C SER A 129 -0.51 22.38 0.61
N MET A 130 -0.02 21.72 -0.46
CA MET A 130 1.32 21.96 -1.01
C MET A 130 1.37 23.23 -1.85
N LYS A 131 2.56 23.84 -1.91
CA LYS A 131 2.79 25.00 -2.78
C LYS A 131 2.67 24.61 -4.25
N PRO A 132 2.11 25.48 -5.12
CA PRO A 132 1.92 25.19 -6.55
C PRO A 132 3.20 24.73 -7.26
N GLU A 133 4.35 25.34 -6.98
CA GLU A 133 5.65 24.98 -7.56
C GLU A 133 6.09 23.55 -7.19
N ALA A 134 5.77 23.10 -5.96
CA ALA A 134 6.08 21.74 -5.52
C ALA A 134 5.17 20.70 -6.21
N LEU A 135 3.90 21.06 -6.41
CA LEU A 135 2.93 20.26 -7.17
C LEU A 135 3.35 20.13 -8.64
N GLU A 136 3.74 21.23 -9.28
CA GLU A 136 4.20 21.23 -10.65
C GLU A 136 5.45 20.36 -10.82
N LYS A 137 6.43 20.49 -9.93
CA LYS A 137 7.64 19.66 -9.95
C LYS A 137 7.32 18.17 -9.76
N MET A 138 6.37 17.85 -8.90
CA MET A 138 5.94 16.46 -8.65
C MET A 138 5.24 15.90 -9.89
N THR A 139 4.32 16.64 -10.50
CA THR A 139 3.57 16.20 -11.67
C THR A 139 4.41 16.15 -12.95
N ALA A 140 5.46 16.95 -13.03
CA ALA A 140 6.38 16.93 -14.17
C ALA A 140 7.05 15.57 -14.40
N GLY A 141 7.24 14.78 -13.34
CA GLY A 141 7.79 13.41 -13.41
C GLY A 141 6.77 12.34 -13.79
N ILE A 142 5.47 12.67 -13.80
CA ILE A 142 4.41 11.71 -14.15
C ILE A 142 4.16 11.78 -15.67
N PRO A 143 4.23 10.65 -16.42
CA PRO A 143 3.93 10.66 -17.86
C PRO A 143 2.57 11.28 -18.22
N LEU A 144 1.51 10.99 -17.45
CA LEU A 144 0.18 11.56 -17.65
C LEU A 144 0.06 13.04 -17.18
N ARG A 145 1.14 13.64 -16.65
CA ARG A 145 1.22 15.06 -16.27
C ARG A 145 0.17 15.53 -15.27
N ARG A 146 -0.38 14.63 -14.52
CA ARG A 146 -1.32 14.89 -13.41
C ARG A 146 -1.18 13.87 -12.30
N MET A 147 -1.63 14.21 -11.12
CA MET A 147 -1.84 13.22 -10.07
C MET A 147 -3.09 12.38 -10.37
N GLY A 148 -3.14 11.18 -9.81
CA GLY A 148 -4.35 10.38 -9.78
C GLY A 148 -5.36 10.93 -8.78
N ALA A 149 -6.64 10.67 -9.01
CA ALA A 149 -7.69 10.91 -8.04
C ALA A 149 -7.90 9.67 -7.15
N PRO A 150 -8.35 9.84 -5.89
CA PRO A 150 -8.70 8.70 -5.02
C PRO A 150 -9.67 7.72 -5.67
N GLU A 151 -10.60 8.22 -6.48
CA GLU A 151 -11.60 7.43 -7.22
C GLU A 151 -10.95 6.49 -8.23
N GLU A 152 -9.79 6.82 -8.79
CA GLU A 152 -9.06 5.96 -9.73
C GLU A 152 -8.47 4.75 -9.00
N ILE A 153 -8.06 4.92 -7.73
CA ILE A 153 -7.62 3.81 -6.88
C ILE A 153 -8.81 2.96 -6.45
N ALA A 154 -9.94 3.59 -6.10
CA ALA A 154 -11.17 2.88 -5.76
C ALA A 154 -11.70 2.07 -6.97
N HIS A 155 -11.62 2.61 -8.19
CA HIS A 155 -11.96 1.90 -9.42
C HIS A 155 -11.05 0.67 -9.64
N THR A 156 -9.74 0.80 -9.37
CA THR A 156 -8.82 -0.34 -9.44
C THR A 156 -9.16 -1.41 -8.41
N ALA A 157 -9.52 -1.02 -7.19
CA ALA A 157 -9.99 -1.96 -6.18
C ALA A 157 -11.27 -2.67 -6.61
N ARG A 158 -12.25 -1.94 -7.13
CA ARG A 158 -13.48 -2.48 -7.69
C ARG A 158 -13.20 -3.48 -8.81
N PHE A 159 -12.31 -3.15 -9.74
CA PHE A 159 -11.91 -4.06 -10.83
C PHE A 159 -11.33 -5.37 -10.28
N ILE A 160 -10.53 -5.34 -9.20
CA ILE A 160 -10.00 -6.55 -8.56
C ILE A 160 -11.13 -7.38 -7.94
N PHE A 161 -12.13 -6.74 -7.33
CA PHE A 161 -13.29 -7.44 -6.77
C PHE A 161 -14.12 -8.12 -7.85
N GLU A 162 -14.36 -7.44 -8.98
CA GLU A 162 -15.24 -7.90 -10.07
C GLU A 162 -14.57 -8.90 -11.02
N ASN A 163 -13.23 -9.00 -11.02
CA ASN A 163 -12.50 -9.91 -11.91
C ASN A 163 -11.92 -11.10 -11.14
N ASP A 164 -12.62 -12.21 -11.17
CA ASP A 164 -12.28 -13.43 -10.41
C ASP A 164 -10.98 -14.12 -10.87
N TYR A 165 -10.40 -13.70 -12.00
CA TYR A 165 -9.15 -14.27 -12.49
C TYR A 165 -7.91 -13.49 -12.04
N ILE A 166 -8.08 -12.44 -11.21
CA ILE A 166 -6.98 -11.65 -10.65
C ILE A 166 -6.65 -12.13 -9.23
N THR A 167 -5.46 -12.69 -9.07
CA THR A 167 -4.85 -13.01 -7.78
C THR A 167 -3.32 -13.02 -7.88
N GLY A 168 -2.62 -12.74 -6.80
CA GLY A 168 -1.15 -12.75 -6.73
C GLY A 168 -0.47 -11.69 -7.61
N ARG A 169 -1.14 -10.56 -7.87
CA ARG A 169 -0.60 -9.48 -8.70
C ARG A 169 -0.62 -8.16 -7.98
N THR A 170 0.34 -7.30 -8.33
CA THR A 170 0.31 -5.88 -7.97
C THR A 170 -0.11 -5.09 -9.21
N ILE A 171 -1.19 -4.32 -9.10
CA ILE A 171 -1.68 -3.43 -10.16
C ILE A 171 -1.15 -2.04 -9.87
N GLU A 172 -0.35 -1.51 -10.78
CA GLU A 172 0.16 -0.15 -10.73
C GLU A 172 -0.91 0.81 -11.28
N THR A 173 -1.30 1.79 -10.46
CA THR A 173 -2.26 2.85 -10.82
C THR A 173 -1.58 4.19 -10.51
N ASP A 174 -0.68 4.61 -11.41
CA ASP A 174 0.40 5.53 -11.09
C ASP A 174 0.66 6.62 -12.17
N GLY A 175 -0.14 6.65 -13.22
CA GLY A 175 0.07 7.59 -14.34
C GLY A 175 1.34 7.34 -15.12
N GLY A 176 1.97 6.17 -14.96
CA GLY A 176 3.19 5.75 -15.64
C GLY A 176 4.48 6.19 -14.95
N ILE A 177 4.42 6.71 -13.70
CA ILE A 177 5.61 7.17 -12.99
C ILE A 177 6.57 6.00 -12.67
N ARG A 178 7.86 6.28 -12.73
CA ARG A 178 8.93 5.41 -12.22
C ARG A 178 9.82 6.24 -11.28
N LEU A 179 10.07 5.72 -10.09
CA LEU A 179 10.93 6.32 -9.06
C LEU A 179 12.35 5.77 -9.15
#